data_e24b3444f1fc0225e6d6affa463909bb
#
_entry.id   e24b3444f1fc0225e6d6affa463909bb
#
_cell.length_a   1.000
_cell.length_b   1.000
_cell.length_c   1.000
_cell.angle_alpha   90.00
_cell.angle_beta   90.00
_cell.angle_gamma   90.00
#
_symmetry.space_group_name_H-M   'P 1'
#
loop_
_entity.id
_entity.type
_entity.pdbx_description
1 polymer ?
#
loop_
_entity_poly.entity_id
_entity_poly.type
_entity_poly.pdbx_seq_one_letter_code
_entity_poly.pdbx_strand_id
1 'polypeptide(L)'
;MRIVLGFDDSPHAVAALKWIVRNEKPAETQVTIVSAVRTPVTAYAEVYAPAVPYPTELIEEVTRHHEELCKRAQDELQRAGFSTSVKVLPGDPREALVETARTEKADLLIVGSHGRTGLPKLVLGSVASHVVAHAPCDVLVVKKLA
;
A
#
# COMPACT_ATOMS: atom_id res chain seq x y z
N MET A 1 -4.73 3.45 -18.32
CA MET A 1 -3.55 3.32 -17.47
C MET A 1 -3.91 2.49 -16.24
N ARG A 2 -3.02 1.61 -15.79
CA ARG A 2 -3.18 0.79 -14.58
C ARG A 2 -2.23 1.32 -13.50
N ILE A 3 -2.79 1.75 -12.39
CA ILE A 3 -2.04 2.26 -11.25
C ILE A 3 -2.17 1.29 -10.09
N VAL A 4 -1.05 0.97 -9.44
CA VAL A 4 -1.03 0.34 -8.13
C VAL A 4 -0.71 1.42 -7.09
N LEU A 5 -1.58 1.59 -6.10
CA LEU A 5 -1.40 2.53 -5.00
C LEU A 5 -1.10 1.76 -3.72
N GLY A 6 0.09 1.97 -3.16
CA GLY A 6 0.40 1.51 -1.80
C GLY A 6 -0.26 2.42 -0.76
N PHE A 7 -1.07 1.83 0.12
CA PHE A 7 -1.87 2.60 1.07
C PHE A 7 -1.80 2.02 2.49
N ASP A 8 -1.42 2.85 3.44
CA ASP A 8 -1.31 2.52 4.86
C ASP A 8 -1.95 3.58 5.79
N ASP A 9 -2.76 4.48 5.21
CA ASP A 9 -3.38 5.63 5.90
C ASP A 9 -2.38 6.64 6.49
N SER A 10 -1.11 6.55 6.17
CA SER A 10 -0.15 7.59 6.52
C SER A 10 -0.45 8.89 5.79
N PRO A 11 -0.03 10.06 6.33
CA PRO A 11 -0.25 11.33 5.65
C PRO A 11 0.34 11.38 4.23
N HIS A 12 1.42 10.65 3.98
CA HIS A 12 2.05 10.55 2.67
C HIS A 12 1.25 9.65 1.72
N ALA A 13 0.67 8.55 2.21
CA ALA A 13 -0.23 7.70 1.41
C ALA A 13 -1.52 8.44 1.02
N VAL A 14 -2.08 9.21 1.95
CA VAL A 14 -3.23 10.09 1.65
C VAL A 14 -2.85 11.15 0.61
N ALA A 15 -1.66 11.73 0.68
CA ALA A 15 -1.17 12.66 -0.33
C ALA A 15 -1.02 11.98 -1.71
N ALA A 16 -0.57 10.71 -1.74
CA ALA A 16 -0.47 9.92 -2.96
C ALA A 16 -1.85 9.68 -3.60
N LEU A 17 -2.85 9.32 -2.81
CA LEU A 17 -4.23 9.18 -3.28
C LEU A 17 -4.76 10.50 -3.87
N LYS A 18 -4.58 11.60 -3.17
CA LYS A 18 -5.00 12.93 -3.64
C LYS A 18 -4.26 13.37 -4.88
N TRP A 19 -3.02 12.91 -5.07
CA TRP A 19 -2.28 13.16 -6.29
C TRP A 19 -2.97 12.50 -7.48
N ILE A 20 -3.41 11.23 -7.35
CA ILE A 20 -4.16 10.53 -8.41
C ILE A 20 -5.42 11.33 -8.78
N VAL A 21 -6.22 11.71 -7.80
CA VAL A 21 -7.48 12.45 -8.02
C VAL A 21 -7.26 13.76 -8.79
N ARG A 22 -6.13 14.44 -8.55
CA ARG A 22 -5.84 15.72 -9.18
C ARG A 22 -5.18 15.64 -10.55
N ASN A 23 -4.44 14.57 -10.82
CA ASN A 23 -3.57 14.53 -11.99
C ASN A 23 -3.99 13.50 -13.03
N GLU A 24 -4.79 12.50 -12.66
CA GLU A 24 -5.18 11.42 -13.55
C GLU A 24 -6.61 11.58 -14.05
N LYS A 25 -6.88 10.97 -15.21
CA LYS A 25 -8.22 10.98 -15.81
C LYS A 25 -8.98 9.74 -15.41
N PRO A 26 -10.10 9.86 -14.68
CA PRO A 26 -10.85 8.71 -14.19
C PRO A 26 -11.29 7.74 -15.29
N ALA A 27 -11.73 8.25 -16.44
CA ALA A 27 -12.20 7.42 -17.55
C ALA A 27 -11.13 6.54 -18.19
N GLU A 28 -9.85 6.92 -18.04
CA GLU A 28 -8.71 6.24 -18.66
C GLU A 28 -7.85 5.46 -17.65
N THR A 29 -8.22 5.49 -16.37
CA THR A 29 -7.36 5.01 -15.28
C THR A 29 -8.08 4.03 -14.35
N GLN A 30 -7.46 2.89 -14.12
CA GLN A 30 -7.86 1.90 -13.13
C GLN A 30 -6.85 1.90 -11.97
N VAL A 31 -7.34 1.92 -10.73
CA VAL A 31 -6.49 1.97 -9.54
C VAL A 31 -6.69 0.72 -8.69
N THR A 32 -5.62 -0.01 -8.45
CA THR A 32 -5.59 -1.10 -7.47
C THR A 32 -4.95 -0.59 -6.19
N ILE A 33 -5.73 -0.54 -5.11
CA ILE A 33 -5.27 -0.13 -3.79
C ILE A 33 -4.72 -1.36 -3.06
N VAL A 34 -3.48 -1.28 -2.60
CA VAL A 34 -2.80 -2.38 -1.92
C VAL A 34 -2.38 -1.95 -0.53
N SER A 35 -2.77 -2.74 0.45
CA SER A 35 -2.27 -2.66 1.82
C SER A 35 -1.72 -4.02 2.24
N ALA A 36 -0.55 -4.04 2.88
CA ALA A 36 0.04 -5.27 3.38
C ALA A 36 -0.08 -5.34 4.89
N VAL A 37 -0.55 -6.48 5.37
CA VAL A 37 -0.67 -6.78 6.79
C VAL A 37 0.57 -7.54 7.22
N ARG A 38 1.47 -6.87 7.93
CA ARG A 38 2.52 -7.54 8.69
C ARG A 38 1.88 -8.14 9.94
N THR A 39 1.58 -9.41 9.87
CA THR A 39 1.13 -10.11 11.07
C THR A 39 2.33 -10.35 11.98
N PRO A 40 2.19 -10.21 13.30
CA PRO A 40 3.22 -10.62 14.24
C PRO A 40 3.61 -12.11 14.10
N VAL A 41 2.80 -12.92 13.40
CA VAL A 41 3.11 -14.32 13.06
C VAL A 41 4.43 -14.46 12.31
N THR A 42 4.70 -13.61 11.34
CA THR A 42 5.94 -13.71 10.57
C THR A 42 7.16 -13.37 11.43
N ALA A 43 7.06 -12.37 12.28
CA ALA A 43 8.14 -12.00 13.19
C ALA A 43 8.29 -13.00 14.36
N TYR A 44 7.19 -13.58 14.84
CA TYR A 44 7.20 -14.53 15.96
C TYR A 44 7.61 -15.95 15.52
N ALA A 45 7.18 -16.37 14.34
CA ALA A 45 7.56 -17.69 13.79
C ALA A 45 9.05 -17.77 13.43
N GLU A 46 9.67 -16.66 13.06
CA GLU A 46 11.11 -16.61 12.83
C GLU A 46 11.94 -16.75 14.11
N VAL A 47 11.38 -16.35 15.27
CA VAL A 47 12.12 -16.32 16.55
C VAL A 47 11.72 -17.48 17.49
N TYR A 48 10.51 -18.00 17.43
CA TYR A 48 9.94 -18.93 18.42
C TYR A 48 9.14 -20.09 17.82
N ALA A 49 9.47 -20.60 16.64
CA ALA A 49 8.77 -21.75 16.04
C ALA A 49 8.58 -22.94 17.00
N PRO A 50 7.62 -23.74 16.91
CA PRO A 50 6.21 -23.88 16.55
C PRO A 50 5.28 -24.22 17.72
N ALA A 51 5.49 -23.71 18.94
CA ALA A 51 4.85 -24.26 20.14
C ALA A 51 3.65 -23.44 20.70
N VAL A 52 3.30 -22.30 20.11
CA VAL A 52 2.20 -21.48 20.63
C VAL A 52 1.14 -21.28 19.54
N PRO A 53 -0.12 -21.69 19.78
CA PRO A 53 -1.23 -21.37 18.89
C PRO A 53 -1.36 -19.85 18.77
N TYR A 54 -1.29 -19.35 17.56
CA TYR A 54 -1.43 -17.93 17.32
C TYR A 54 -2.89 -17.49 17.44
N PRO A 55 -3.22 -16.37 18.10
CA PRO A 55 -4.60 -15.90 18.18
C PRO A 55 -5.09 -15.50 16.79
N THR A 56 -5.84 -16.35 16.13
CA THR A 56 -6.49 -16.12 14.82
C THR A 56 -7.32 -14.82 14.86
N GLU A 57 -7.93 -14.52 15.99
CA GLU A 57 -8.74 -13.33 16.24
C GLU A 57 -7.95 -12.03 16.05
N LEU A 58 -6.69 -11.98 16.46
CA LEU A 58 -5.85 -10.81 16.31
C LEU A 58 -5.48 -10.56 14.84
N ILE A 59 -5.23 -11.63 14.06
CA ILE A 59 -4.98 -11.54 12.63
C ILE A 59 -6.21 -11.01 11.91
N GLU A 60 -7.38 -11.53 12.26
CA GLU A 60 -8.65 -11.10 11.68
C GLU A 60 -8.94 -9.63 11.99
N GLU A 61 -8.68 -9.19 13.20
CA GLU A 61 -8.85 -7.79 13.62
C GLU A 61 -7.93 -6.85 12.84
N VAL A 62 -6.64 -7.17 12.74
CA VAL A 62 -5.67 -6.37 11.98
C VAL A 62 -6.03 -6.34 10.50
N THR A 63 -6.41 -7.48 9.93
CA THR A 63 -6.83 -7.56 8.52
C THR A 63 -8.06 -6.70 8.27
N ARG A 64 -9.07 -6.79 9.13
CA ARG A 64 -10.29 -5.97 9.05
C ARG A 64 -9.97 -4.47 9.10
N HIS A 65 -9.05 -4.07 9.97
CA HIS A 65 -8.61 -2.68 10.05
C HIS A 65 -8.01 -2.19 8.73
N HIS A 66 -7.14 -2.99 8.09
CA HIS A 66 -6.58 -2.67 6.78
C HIS A 66 -7.63 -2.64 5.67
N GLU A 67 -8.61 -3.55 5.72
CA GLU A 67 -9.74 -3.53 4.78
C GLU A 67 -10.56 -2.26 4.90
N GLU A 68 -10.84 -1.79 6.12
CA GLU A 68 -11.55 -0.54 6.38
C GLU A 68 -10.76 0.69 5.88
N LEU A 69 -9.44 0.73 6.08
CA LEU A 69 -8.57 1.76 5.54
C LEU A 69 -8.63 1.83 4.02
N CYS A 70 -8.49 0.69 3.38
CA CYS A 70 -8.55 0.57 1.92
C CYS A 70 -9.94 0.90 1.37
N LYS A 71 -11.00 0.53 2.09
CA LYS A 71 -12.37 0.87 1.72
C LYS A 71 -12.60 2.38 1.69
N ARG A 72 -12.11 3.11 2.68
CA ARG A 72 -12.19 4.58 2.69
C ARG A 72 -11.45 5.21 1.51
N ALA A 73 -10.26 4.72 1.21
CA ALA A 73 -9.49 5.15 0.04
C ALA A 73 -10.23 4.83 -1.27
N GLN A 74 -10.83 3.65 -1.35
CA GLN A 74 -11.64 3.22 -2.48
C GLN A 74 -12.84 4.14 -2.69
N ASP A 75 -13.58 4.44 -1.63
CA ASP A 75 -14.75 5.30 -1.70
C ASP A 75 -14.41 6.73 -2.18
N GLU A 76 -13.24 7.25 -1.78
CA GLU A 76 -12.76 8.55 -2.25
C GLU A 76 -12.45 8.53 -3.75
N LEU A 77 -11.73 7.52 -4.23
CA LEU A 77 -11.42 7.36 -5.66
C LEU A 77 -12.68 7.11 -6.50
N GLN A 78 -13.60 6.29 -6.02
CA GLN A 78 -14.87 6.03 -6.73
C GLN A 78 -15.75 7.27 -6.83
N ARG A 79 -15.81 8.09 -5.77
CA ARG A 79 -16.50 9.38 -5.83
C ARG A 79 -15.87 10.34 -6.84
N ALA A 80 -14.57 10.24 -7.06
CA ALA A 80 -13.87 10.97 -8.09
C ALA A 80 -14.01 10.35 -9.50
N GLY A 81 -14.72 9.20 -9.63
CA GLY A 81 -15.04 8.55 -10.91
C GLY A 81 -14.08 7.46 -11.35
N PHE A 82 -13.10 7.08 -10.53
CA PHE A 82 -12.13 6.03 -10.88
C PHE A 82 -12.70 4.62 -10.75
N SER A 83 -12.31 3.73 -11.65
CA SER A 83 -12.46 2.30 -11.49
C SER A 83 -11.42 1.78 -10.50
N THR A 84 -11.85 1.05 -9.47
CA THR A 84 -10.97 0.67 -8.37
C THR A 84 -11.12 -0.79 -7.96
N SER A 85 -10.03 -1.37 -7.48
CA SER A 85 -10.01 -2.64 -6.76
C SER A 85 -9.17 -2.52 -5.49
N VAL A 86 -9.39 -3.40 -4.53
CA VAL A 86 -8.67 -3.43 -3.25
C VAL A 86 -8.03 -4.80 -3.05
N LYS A 87 -6.77 -4.81 -2.62
CA LYS A 87 -6.05 -6.00 -2.18
C LYS A 87 -5.43 -5.76 -0.82
N VAL A 88 -5.87 -6.51 0.16
CA VAL A 88 -5.23 -6.59 1.48
C VAL A 88 -4.47 -7.91 1.54
N LEU A 89 -3.15 -7.83 1.57
CA LEU A 89 -2.27 -8.98 1.42
C LEU A 89 -1.47 -9.21 2.70
N PRO A 90 -1.25 -10.48 3.09
CA PRO A 90 -0.35 -10.78 4.20
C PRO A 90 1.10 -10.56 3.77
N GLY A 91 1.96 -10.15 4.71
CA GLY A 91 3.39 -10.10 4.50
C GLY A 91 4.00 -8.71 4.43
N ASP A 92 5.16 -8.62 3.80
CA ASP A 92 5.93 -7.39 3.68
C ASP A 92 5.36 -6.48 2.58
N PRO A 93 5.03 -5.22 2.89
CA PRO A 93 4.50 -4.27 1.90
C PRO A 93 5.45 -4.04 0.72
N ARG A 94 6.76 -4.14 0.92
CA ARG A 94 7.74 -3.96 -0.14
C ARG A 94 7.57 -4.99 -1.26
N GLU A 95 7.44 -6.25 -0.88
CA GLU A 95 7.28 -7.35 -1.82
C GLU A 95 5.85 -7.42 -2.37
N ALA A 96 4.86 -7.22 -1.52
CA ALA A 96 3.45 -7.20 -1.92
C ALA A 96 3.17 -6.18 -3.03
N LEU A 97 3.75 -4.99 -2.92
CA LEU A 97 3.58 -3.93 -3.92
C LEU A 97 4.27 -4.27 -5.24
N VAL A 98 5.52 -4.74 -5.20
CA VAL A 98 6.26 -5.12 -6.41
C VAL A 98 5.58 -6.28 -7.12
N GLU A 99 5.15 -7.30 -6.38
CA GLU A 99 4.47 -8.47 -6.96
C GLU A 99 3.10 -8.10 -7.53
N THR A 100 2.33 -7.24 -6.85
CA THR A 100 1.06 -6.75 -7.38
C THR A 100 1.27 -5.94 -8.65
N ALA A 101 2.26 -5.05 -8.69
CA ALA A 101 2.58 -4.29 -9.89
C ALA A 101 2.94 -5.21 -11.07
N ARG A 102 3.63 -6.31 -10.79
CA ARG A 102 3.98 -7.31 -11.82
C ARG A 102 2.75 -8.07 -12.32
N THR A 103 1.95 -8.62 -11.42
CA THR A 103 0.78 -9.46 -11.78
C THR A 103 -0.33 -8.66 -12.43
N GLU A 104 -0.55 -7.44 -12.00
CA GLU A 104 -1.53 -6.51 -12.58
C GLU A 104 -1.03 -5.85 -13.87
N LYS A 105 0.24 -6.02 -14.23
CA LYS A 105 0.89 -5.32 -15.33
C LYS A 105 0.67 -3.81 -15.21
N ALA A 106 1.00 -3.28 -14.04
CA ALA A 106 0.84 -1.87 -13.75
C ALA A 106 1.72 -1.01 -14.65
N ASP A 107 1.19 0.13 -15.06
CA ASP A 107 1.95 1.16 -15.78
C ASP A 107 2.69 2.07 -14.78
N LEU A 108 2.09 2.25 -13.59
CA LEU A 108 2.61 3.15 -12.56
C LEU A 108 2.33 2.57 -11.17
N LEU A 109 3.36 2.56 -10.32
CA LEU A 109 3.26 2.26 -8.90
C LEU A 109 3.44 3.56 -8.10
N ILE A 110 2.44 3.91 -7.29
CA ILE A 110 2.45 5.13 -6.49
C ILE A 110 2.52 4.80 -5.00
N VAL A 111 3.44 5.43 -4.30
CA VAL A 111 3.60 5.28 -2.85
C VAL A 111 3.85 6.64 -2.19
N GLY A 112 3.54 6.74 -0.91
CA GLY A 112 4.01 7.85 -0.09
C GLY A 112 5.51 7.76 0.16
N SER A 113 6.17 8.89 0.35
CA SER A 113 7.62 8.93 0.61
C SER A 113 8.01 8.28 1.94
N HIS A 114 7.08 8.24 2.91
CA HIS A 114 7.23 7.61 4.23
C HIS A 114 5.92 6.93 4.62
N GLY A 115 6.01 5.89 5.44
CA GLY A 115 4.86 5.21 6.02
C GLY A 115 4.51 5.77 7.40
N ARG A 116 3.78 4.95 8.18
CA ARG A 116 3.32 5.31 9.54
C ARG A 116 4.44 5.61 10.52
N THR A 117 5.60 4.97 10.38
CA THR A 117 6.74 5.15 11.27
C THR A 117 7.56 6.40 10.98
N GLY A 118 7.22 7.15 9.96
CA GLY A 118 7.80 8.39 9.47
C GLY A 118 9.04 8.90 10.20
N LEU A 119 10.22 8.34 9.90
CA LEU A 119 11.46 8.83 10.45
C LEU A 119 11.82 10.15 9.76
N PRO A 120 11.76 11.31 10.45
CA PRO A 120 11.89 12.62 9.81
C PRO A 120 13.26 12.91 9.19
N LYS A 121 14.24 12.06 9.46
CA LYS A 121 15.63 12.21 9.00
C LYS A 121 15.97 11.42 7.74
N LEU A 122 15.09 10.54 7.28
CA LEU A 122 15.33 9.75 6.07
C LEU A 122 14.79 10.48 4.85
N VAL A 123 15.56 10.45 3.78
CA VAL A 123 15.15 11.01 2.48
C VAL A 123 13.97 10.26 1.91
N LEU A 124 13.97 8.91 2.02
CA LEU A 124 12.87 8.02 1.64
C LEU A 124 12.65 6.95 2.70
N GLY A 125 11.40 6.55 2.89
CA GLY A 125 11.04 5.40 3.71
C GLY A 125 11.47 4.07 3.08
N SER A 126 11.44 2.99 3.86
CA SER A 126 11.89 1.66 3.43
C SER A 126 11.07 1.10 2.26
N VAL A 127 9.76 1.30 2.27
CA VAL A 127 8.87 0.85 1.19
C VAL A 127 9.15 1.64 -0.09
N ALA A 128 9.19 2.97 -0.01
CA ALA A 128 9.48 3.82 -1.16
C ALA A 128 10.83 3.49 -1.79
N SER A 129 11.88 3.35 -0.98
CA SER A 129 13.22 2.99 -1.46
C SER A 129 13.23 1.63 -2.17
N HIS A 130 12.54 0.64 -1.62
CA HIS A 130 12.49 -0.71 -2.19
C HIS A 130 11.75 -0.72 -3.54
N VAL A 131 10.57 -0.10 -3.61
CA VAL A 131 9.79 -0.11 -4.85
C VAL A 131 10.46 0.68 -5.97
N VAL A 132 11.15 1.78 -5.65
CA VAL A 132 11.96 2.51 -6.66
C VAL A 132 13.03 1.60 -7.27
N ALA A 133 13.68 0.75 -6.46
CA ALA A 133 14.74 -0.13 -6.93
C ALA A 133 14.23 -1.38 -7.68
N HIS A 134 13.01 -1.88 -7.37
CA HIS A 134 12.58 -3.23 -7.78
C HIS A 134 11.27 -3.27 -8.57
N ALA A 135 10.52 -2.18 -8.67
CA ALA A 135 9.26 -2.18 -9.41
C ALA A 135 9.46 -2.49 -10.90
N PRO A 136 8.54 -3.26 -11.52
CA PRO A 136 8.60 -3.59 -12.94
C PRO A 136 8.06 -2.47 -13.86
N CYS A 137 7.70 -1.33 -13.31
CA CYS A 137 7.07 -0.19 -13.98
C CYS A 137 7.60 1.13 -13.41
N ASP A 138 7.11 2.24 -13.94
CA ASP A 138 7.41 3.56 -13.38
C ASP A 138 6.93 3.69 -11.93
N VAL A 139 7.64 4.47 -11.13
CA VAL A 139 7.34 4.69 -9.72
C VAL A 139 7.23 6.17 -9.44
N LEU A 140 6.11 6.55 -8.83
CA LEU A 140 5.91 7.89 -8.30
C LEU A 140 5.94 7.85 -6.77
N VAL A 141 6.83 8.62 -6.19
CA VAL A 141 6.92 8.80 -4.75
C VAL A 141 6.36 10.17 -4.37
N VAL A 142 5.29 10.18 -3.59
CA VAL A 142 4.59 11.40 -3.21
C VAL A 142 4.97 11.82 -1.79
N LYS A 143 5.41 13.05 -1.65
CA LYS A 143 5.66 13.69 -0.35
C LYS A 143 4.43 14.48 0.08
N LYS A 144 4.07 14.35 1.36
CA LYS A 144 3.18 15.34 1.97
C LYS A 144 3.96 16.64 2.10
N LEU A 145 3.51 17.65 1.40
CA LEU A 145 4.02 19.01 1.60
C LEU A 145 3.47 19.54 2.92
N ALA A 146 4.32 20.19 3.66
CA ALA A 146 3.96 20.79 4.94
C ALA A 146 2.86 21.85 4.78
#